data_54ce1a6af5e49c94cd6bd2274cc0f910
#
_entry.id   54ce1a6af5e49c94cd6bd2274cc0f910
#
_cell.length_a   1.000
_cell.length_b   1.000
_cell.length_c   1.000
_cell.angle_alpha   90.00
_cell.angle_beta   90.00
_cell.angle_gamma   90.00
#
_symmetry.space_group_name_H-M   'P 1'
#
loop_
_entity.id
_entity.type
_entity.pdbx_description
1 polymer ?
#
loop_
_entity_poly.entity_id
_entity_poly.type
_entity_poly.pdbx_seq_one_letter_code
_entity_poly.pdbx_strand_id
1 'polypeptide(L)'
;TRARRMLLLRRIGLSVVTVVVVVGVGWVAFFSPLFALSSANVQVTGQDGRLVTVESVRSSVSSFEGVPLTRLNTAEVAHAVLSNVAVKMVTVSRRWPTGLNVSVTMRTGMVVEAAEGAYWLVDDQGERFEQVGGVGGYPLVTLPEDRARGASDVASVLGALDESTRSQVSAITSTGNQVTFTLRGGQTVKWGTNEDAPQKARVLATLLANVKATTYDVSAPNHPVTS
;
A
#
# COMPACT_ATOMS: atom_id res chain seq x y z
N THR A 1 35.56 -16.00 -60.91
CA THR A 1 36.11 -15.92 -59.54
C THR A 1 36.12 -14.49 -58.96
N ARG A 2 36.35 -13.44 -59.78
CA ARG A 2 36.40 -12.05 -59.29
C ARG A 2 35.01 -11.54 -58.85
N ALA A 3 33.92 -11.88 -59.57
CA ALA A 3 32.57 -11.46 -59.23
C ALA A 3 32.07 -11.99 -57.87
N ARG A 4 32.39 -13.24 -57.49
CA ARG A 4 32.03 -13.80 -56.19
C ARG A 4 32.80 -13.14 -55.05
N ARG A 5 34.06 -12.76 -55.24
CA ARG A 5 34.81 -11.96 -54.25
C ARG A 5 34.27 -10.58 -54.06
N MET A 6 33.83 -9.88 -55.10
CA MET A 6 33.16 -8.56 -54.99
C MET A 6 31.85 -8.65 -54.25
N LEU A 7 31.01 -9.66 -54.49
CA LEU A 7 29.75 -9.86 -53.76
C LEU A 7 29.99 -10.21 -52.27
N LEU A 8 31.00 -10.98 -51.96
CA LEU A 8 31.41 -11.28 -50.57
C LEU A 8 31.90 -10.03 -49.85
N LEU A 9 32.79 -9.26 -50.47
CA LEU A 9 33.29 -8.00 -49.89
C LEU A 9 32.16 -6.97 -49.69
N ARG A 10 31.21 -6.89 -50.61
CA ARG A 10 30.03 -6.03 -50.47
C ARG A 10 29.09 -6.48 -49.34
N ARG A 11 28.88 -7.77 -49.17
CA ARG A 11 28.10 -8.35 -48.01
C ARG A 11 28.82 -8.11 -46.70
N ILE A 12 30.12 -8.31 -46.63
CA ILE A 12 30.91 -8.06 -45.41
C ILE A 12 30.88 -6.54 -45.09
N GLY A 13 31.08 -5.70 -46.07
CA GLY A 13 30.99 -4.23 -45.91
C GLY A 13 29.61 -3.80 -45.37
N LEU A 14 28.54 -4.35 -45.94
CA LEU A 14 27.16 -4.06 -45.47
C LEU A 14 26.94 -4.53 -44.06
N SER A 15 27.41 -5.74 -43.71
CA SER A 15 27.32 -6.28 -42.33
C SER A 15 28.08 -5.43 -41.32
N VAL A 16 29.30 -4.97 -41.68
CA VAL A 16 30.11 -4.10 -40.80
C VAL A 16 29.40 -2.77 -40.57
N VAL A 17 28.86 -2.14 -41.64
CA VAL A 17 28.09 -0.89 -41.52
C VAL A 17 26.86 -1.10 -40.62
N THR A 18 26.12 -2.20 -40.80
CA THR A 18 24.96 -2.53 -39.95
C THR A 18 25.36 -2.67 -38.49
N VAL A 19 26.45 -3.39 -38.20
CA VAL A 19 26.96 -3.54 -36.83
C VAL A 19 27.36 -2.20 -36.23
N VAL A 20 28.07 -1.36 -36.96
CA VAL A 20 28.48 -0.01 -36.50
C VAL A 20 27.26 0.86 -36.21
N VAL A 21 26.24 0.81 -37.06
CA VAL A 21 24.98 1.57 -36.85
C VAL A 21 24.26 1.06 -35.61
N VAL A 22 24.13 -0.26 -35.44
CA VAL A 22 23.47 -0.86 -34.26
C VAL A 22 24.20 -0.51 -32.96
N VAL A 23 25.55 -0.60 -32.98
CA VAL A 23 26.38 -0.22 -31.83
C VAL A 23 26.26 1.29 -31.55
N GLY A 24 26.26 2.13 -32.58
CA GLY A 24 26.08 3.58 -32.44
C GLY A 24 24.70 3.95 -31.85
N VAL A 25 23.63 3.33 -32.36
CA VAL A 25 22.28 3.52 -31.83
C VAL A 25 22.19 3.02 -30.38
N GLY A 26 22.77 1.85 -30.08
CA GLY A 26 22.87 1.33 -28.70
C GLY A 26 23.62 2.30 -27.80
N TRP A 27 24.75 2.82 -28.23
CA TRP A 27 25.52 3.80 -27.45
C TRP A 27 24.70 5.07 -27.16
N VAL A 28 24.02 5.61 -28.16
CA VAL A 28 23.13 6.78 -27.99
C VAL A 28 22.01 6.45 -27.01
N ALA A 29 21.36 5.30 -27.11
CA ALA A 29 20.26 4.92 -26.23
C ALA A 29 20.69 4.76 -24.75
N PHE A 30 21.93 4.32 -24.49
CA PHE A 30 22.42 4.07 -23.14
C PHE A 30 23.19 5.23 -22.50
N PHE A 31 23.77 6.13 -23.30
CA PHE A 31 24.67 7.18 -22.81
C PHE A 31 24.27 8.60 -23.22
N SER A 32 23.30 8.76 -24.12
CA SER A 32 22.87 10.09 -24.57
C SER A 32 21.91 10.74 -23.56
N PRO A 33 22.05 12.03 -23.31
CA PRO A 33 21.09 12.82 -22.54
C PRO A 33 19.69 12.92 -23.17
N LEU A 34 19.52 12.47 -24.43
CA LEU A 34 18.23 12.46 -25.12
C LEU A 34 17.19 11.55 -24.45
N PHE A 35 17.63 10.56 -23.69
CA PHE A 35 16.77 9.64 -22.95
C PHE A 35 16.93 9.80 -21.43
N ALA A 36 17.51 10.91 -20.99
CA ALA A 36 17.69 11.20 -19.58
C ALA A 36 16.35 11.57 -18.93
N LEU A 37 16.13 11.06 -17.71
CA LEU A 37 14.96 11.40 -16.92
C LEU A 37 14.92 12.91 -16.67
N SER A 38 13.75 13.49 -16.90
CA SER A 38 13.40 14.83 -16.41
C SER A 38 12.25 14.74 -15.43
N SER A 39 12.45 15.22 -14.22
CA SER A 39 11.45 15.24 -13.16
C SER A 39 10.20 16.03 -13.57
N ALA A 40 10.33 17.03 -14.42
CA ALA A 40 9.21 17.77 -15.01
C ALA A 40 8.27 16.87 -15.85
N ASN A 41 8.80 15.79 -16.42
CA ASN A 41 8.06 14.84 -17.26
C ASN A 41 7.51 13.64 -16.45
N VAL A 42 7.54 13.71 -15.11
CA VAL A 42 6.95 12.69 -14.25
C VAL A 42 5.45 12.94 -14.13
N GLN A 43 4.65 11.96 -14.56
CA GLN A 43 3.22 11.93 -14.35
C GLN A 43 2.91 11.13 -13.10
N VAL A 44 2.15 11.72 -12.17
CA VAL A 44 1.75 11.11 -10.92
C VAL A 44 0.25 10.89 -10.93
N THR A 45 -0.18 9.71 -10.50
CA THR A 45 -1.59 9.33 -10.37
C THR A 45 -1.85 8.67 -9.03
N GLY A 46 -3.07 8.81 -8.49
CA GLY A 46 -3.49 8.16 -7.24
C GLY A 46 -3.13 8.93 -5.96
N GLN A 47 -2.50 10.11 -6.07
CA GLN A 47 -2.24 10.99 -4.93
C GLN A 47 -3.54 11.66 -4.44
N ASP A 48 -3.59 12.02 -3.14
CA ASP A 48 -4.73 12.72 -2.52
C ASP A 48 -4.59 14.27 -2.55
N GLY A 49 -3.43 14.78 -2.94
CA GLY A 49 -3.12 16.20 -2.97
C GLY A 49 -2.88 16.84 -1.60
N ARG A 50 -3.01 16.08 -0.51
CA ARG A 50 -2.83 16.52 0.88
C ARG A 50 -1.62 15.85 1.55
N LEU A 51 -1.66 14.55 1.76
CA LEU A 51 -0.54 13.80 2.36
C LEU A 51 0.54 13.49 1.33
N VAL A 52 0.14 13.26 0.09
CA VAL A 52 1.02 13.03 -1.05
C VAL A 52 0.61 13.98 -2.18
N THR A 53 1.50 14.87 -2.53
CA THR A 53 1.32 15.83 -3.64
C THR A 53 2.14 15.41 -4.85
N VAL A 54 1.79 15.90 -6.03
CA VAL A 54 2.60 15.71 -7.24
C VAL A 54 4.04 16.20 -7.02
N GLU A 55 4.18 17.32 -6.33
CA GLU A 55 5.48 17.93 -6.05
C GLU A 55 6.32 17.10 -5.08
N SER A 56 5.71 16.53 -4.03
CA SER A 56 6.43 15.64 -3.11
C SER A 56 6.96 14.39 -3.82
N VAL A 57 6.19 13.81 -4.74
CA VAL A 57 6.63 12.67 -5.55
C VAL A 57 7.75 13.09 -6.52
N ARG A 58 7.62 14.23 -7.20
CA ARG A 58 8.68 14.75 -8.08
C ARG A 58 9.97 15.03 -7.31
N SER A 59 9.87 15.56 -6.12
CA SER A 59 11.02 15.79 -5.23
C SER A 59 11.72 14.48 -4.88
N SER A 60 10.97 13.42 -4.57
CA SER A 60 11.54 12.08 -4.32
C SER A 60 12.25 11.50 -5.56
N VAL A 61 11.75 11.82 -6.75
CA VAL A 61 12.32 11.35 -8.03
C VAL A 61 13.50 12.21 -8.48
N SER A 62 13.63 13.44 -7.99
CA SER A 62 14.66 14.39 -8.43
C SER A 62 16.10 13.90 -8.26
N SER A 63 16.36 13.00 -7.31
CA SER A 63 17.67 12.38 -7.11
C SER A 63 18.11 11.52 -8.31
N PHE A 64 17.20 11.15 -9.19
CA PHE A 64 17.43 10.36 -10.40
C PHE A 64 17.46 11.23 -11.68
N GLU A 65 17.39 12.57 -11.54
CA GLU A 65 17.43 13.51 -12.65
C GLU A 65 18.69 13.28 -13.51
N GLY A 66 18.54 13.32 -14.83
CA GLY A 66 19.65 13.14 -15.77
C GLY A 66 20.09 11.69 -16.00
N VAL A 67 19.54 10.71 -15.27
CA VAL A 67 19.84 9.29 -15.51
C VAL A 67 19.09 8.80 -16.74
N PRO A 68 19.77 8.18 -17.74
CA PRO A 68 19.09 7.63 -18.90
C PRO A 68 18.06 6.55 -18.49
N LEU A 69 16.85 6.64 -19.07
CA LEU A 69 15.74 5.72 -18.72
C LEU A 69 16.10 4.25 -18.95
N THR A 70 17.02 3.95 -19.89
CA THR A 70 17.53 2.59 -20.15
C THR A 70 18.30 2.01 -18.97
N ARG A 71 18.96 2.86 -18.17
CA ARG A 71 19.77 2.48 -17.00
C ARG A 71 19.07 2.71 -15.68
N LEU A 72 17.96 3.43 -15.68
CA LEU A 72 17.20 3.80 -14.49
C LEU A 72 16.59 2.54 -13.85
N ASN A 73 16.89 2.33 -12.58
CA ASN A 73 16.26 1.29 -11.78
C ASN A 73 14.91 1.80 -11.23
N THR A 74 13.81 1.33 -11.82
CA THR A 74 12.46 1.75 -11.40
C THR A 74 12.10 1.29 -9.98
N ALA A 75 12.73 0.23 -9.45
CA ALA A 75 12.52 -0.20 -8.08
C ALA A 75 13.14 0.78 -7.07
N GLU A 76 14.30 1.36 -7.37
CA GLU A 76 14.91 2.39 -6.52
C GLU A 76 14.07 3.67 -6.49
N VAL A 77 13.51 4.05 -7.66
CA VAL A 77 12.57 5.18 -7.74
C VAL A 77 11.32 4.89 -6.90
N ALA A 78 10.76 3.68 -7.00
CA ALA A 78 9.61 3.28 -6.18
C ALA A 78 9.93 3.33 -4.69
N HIS A 79 11.10 2.84 -4.27
CA HIS A 79 11.55 2.95 -2.87
C HIS A 79 11.68 4.39 -2.39
N ALA A 80 12.18 5.29 -3.23
CA ALA A 80 12.27 6.71 -2.89
C ALA A 80 10.89 7.34 -2.65
N VAL A 81 9.87 6.95 -3.41
CA VAL A 81 8.49 7.42 -3.22
C VAL A 81 7.83 6.75 -2.00
N LEU A 82 8.11 5.46 -1.74
CA LEU A 82 7.63 4.71 -0.57
C LEU A 82 8.20 5.22 0.77
N SER A 83 9.21 6.07 0.76
CA SER A 83 9.70 6.75 1.98
C SER A 83 8.63 7.65 2.62
N ASN A 84 7.62 8.08 1.87
CA ASN A 84 6.45 8.74 2.43
C ASN A 84 5.51 7.68 3.04
N VAL A 85 5.38 7.70 4.35
CA VAL A 85 4.59 6.72 5.13
C VAL A 85 3.11 6.66 4.75
N ALA A 86 2.55 7.72 4.16
CA ALA A 86 1.17 7.74 3.68
C ALA A 86 0.96 6.92 2.39
N VAL A 87 2.05 6.49 1.76
CA VAL A 87 2.01 5.67 0.55
C VAL A 87 2.03 4.19 0.92
N LYS A 88 1.04 3.44 0.44
CA LYS A 88 0.94 1.99 0.64
C LYS A 88 1.68 1.21 -0.45
N MET A 89 1.55 1.64 -1.70
CA MET A 89 2.13 0.97 -2.85
C MET A 89 2.48 1.98 -3.95
N VAL A 90 3.53 1.70 -4.68
CA VAL A 90 3.97 2.50 -5.83
C VAL A 90 4.24 1.58 -7.01
N THR A 91 3.76 1.97 -8.17
CA THR A 91 4.12 1.36 -9.45
C THR A 91 4.78 2.41 -10.32
N VAL A 92 6.01 2.13 -10.77
CA VAL A 92 6.78 3.03 -11.64
C VAL A 92 6.96 2.38 -13.01
N SER A 93 6.58 3.10 -14.05
CA SER A 93 6.80 2.69 -15.44
C SER A 93 7.48 3.79 -16.24
N ARG A 94 8.32 3.40 -17.21
CA ARG A 94 9.03 4.33 -18.06
C ARG A 94 8.08 4.94 -19.10
N ARG A 95 8.13 6.24 -19.23
CA ARG A 95 7.42 7.01 -20.26
C ARG A 95 8.45 7.67 -21.19
N TRP A 96 8.66 7.01 -22.29
CA TRP A 96 9.65 7.47 -23.27
C TRP A 96 9.26 8.83 -23.87
N PRO A 97 10.23 9.70 -24.21
CA PRO A 97 11.70 9.47 -24.14
C PRO A 97 12.34 9.83 -22.79
N THR A 98 11.74 10.66 -21.91
CA THR A 98 12.43 11.31 -20.78
C THR A 98 11.60 11.33 -19.50
N GLY A 99 10.49 10.58 -19.41
CA GLY A 99 9.56 10.66 -18.30
C GLY A 99 9.31 9.33 -17.58
N LEU A 100 8.57 9.43 -16.49
CA LEU A 100 8.04 8.29 -15.73
C LEU A 100 6.54 8.47 -15.51
N ASN A 101 5.82 7.35 -15.47
CA ASN A 101 4.50 7.29 -14.87
C ASN A 101 4.64 6.66 -13.48
N VAL A 102 4.24 7.38 -12.46
CA VAL A 102 4.27 6.95 -11.07
C VAL A 102 2.83 6.85 -10.59
N SER A 103 2.36 5.64 -10.37
CA SER A 103 1.04 5.37 -9.79
C SER A 103 1.20 5.06 -8.31
N VAL A 104 0.55 5.84 -7.48
CA VAL A 104 0.61 5.76 -6.02
C VAL A 104 -0.71 5.22 -5.49
N THR A 105 -0.65 4.24 -4.61
CA THR A 105 -1.80 3.81 -3.81
C THR A 105 -1.61 4.33 -2.39
N MET A 106 -2.56 5.12 -1.93
CA MET A 106 -2.53 5.71 -0.60
C MET A 106 -2.94 4.69 0.47
N ARG A 107 -2.42 4.86 1.70
CA ARG A 107 -2.95 4.13 2.85
C ARG A 107 -4.34 4.66 3.21
N THR A 108 -5.20 3.76 3.65
CA THR A 108 -6.55 4.09 4.12
C THR A 108 -6.64 3.80 5.61
N GLY A 109 -7.07 4.78 6.39
CA GLY A 109 -7.27 4.62 7.82
C GLY A 109 -8.37 3.62 8.12
N MET A 110 -8.07 2.67 9.01
CA MET A 110 -9.01 1.67 9.50
C MET A 110 -9.38 1.94 10.95
N VAL A 111 -8.41 2.29 11.75
CA VAL A 111 -8.53 2.52 13.19
C VAL A 111 -7.62 3.69 13.61
N VAL A 112 -7.80 4.17 14.84
CA VAL A 112 -6.93 5.18 15.44
C VAL A 112 -6.20 4.59 16.62
N GLU A 113 -4.92 4.87 16.74
CA GLU A 113 -4.09 4.49 17.88
C GLU A 113 -3.63 5.71 18.65
N ALA A 114 -3.71 5.65 19.97
CA ALA A 114 -3.13 6.66 20.85
C ALA A 114 -1.67 6.27 21.17
N ALA A 115 -0.71 7.07 20.75
CA ALA A 115 0.69 6.83 20.96
C ALA A 115 1.45 8.16 21.10
N GLU A 116 2.42 8.21 22.01
CA GLU A 116 3.31 9.37 22.21
C GLU A 116 2.56 10.70 22.46
N GLY A 117 1.38 10.62 23.10
CA GLY A 117 0.55 11.78 23.38
C GLY A 117 -0.25 12.32 22.18
N ALA A 118 -0.29 11.59 21.08
CA ALA A 118 -1.01 11.92 19.86
C ALA A 118 -1.91 10.77 19.40
N TYR A 119 -2.83 11.07 18.48
CA TYR A 119 -3.66 10.08 17.80
C TYR A 119 -3.16 9.87 16.38
N TRP A 120 -3.08 8.62 15.96
CA TRP A 120 -2.57 8.23 14.66
C TRP A 120 -3.54 7.34 13.93
N LEU A 121 -3.84 7.66 12.66
CA LEU A 121 -4.51 6.73 11.77
C LEU A 121 -3.60 5.55 11.46
N VAL A 122 -4.17 4.36 11.60
CA VAL A 122 -3.50 3.08 11.35
C VAL A 122 -4.26 2.33 10.26
N ASP A 123 -3.51 1.76 9.33
CA ASP A 123 -4.06 0.97 8.23
C ASP A 123 -4.20 -0.52 8.59
N ASP A 124 -4.61 -1.32 7.59
CA ASP A 124 -4.77 -2.77 7.69
C ASP A 124 -3.45 -3.56 7.83
N GLN A 125 -2.30 -2.89 7.68
CA GLN A 125 -0.97 -3.45 7.89
C GLN A 125 -0.35 -3.05 9.25
N GLY A 126 -1.07 -2.24 10.04
CA GLY A 126 -0.58 -1.76 11.33
C GLY A 126 0.34 -0.53 11.24
N GLU A 127 0.44 0.09 10.07
CA GLU A 127 1.29 1.27 9.87
C GLU A 127 0.56 2.54 10.30
N ARG A 128 1.22 3.35 11.13
CA ARG A 128 0.79 4.70 11.49
C ARG A 128 1.21 5.65 10.37
N PHE A 129 0.27 6.28 9.69
CA PHE A 129 0.62 7.08 8.53
C PHE A 129 0.15 8.55 8.59
N GLU A 130 -0.79 8.87 9.46
CA GLU A 130 -1.30 10.24 9.61
C GLU A 130 -1.63 10.56 11.05
N GLN A 131 -1.13 11.69 11.55
CA GLN A 131 -1.52 12.21 12.85
C GLN A 131 -2.87 12.95 12.73
N VAL A 132 -3.79 12.67 13.66
CA VAL A 132 -5.13 13.25 13.68
C VAL A 132 -5.41 13.92 15.03
N GLY A 133 -6.38 14.84 15.05
CA GLY A 133 -6.72 15.60 16.24
C GLY A 133 -7.50 14.82 17.31
N GLY A 134 -7.89 13.59 17.02
CA GLY A 134 -8.66 12.75 17.93
C GLY A 134 -9.17 11.49 17.25
N VAL A 135 -9.94 10.68 17.97
CA VAL A 135 -10.44 9.38 17.48
C VAL A 135 -11.41 9.53 16.29
N GLY A 136 -12.17 10.66 16.26
CA GLY A 136 -13.13 10.87 15.17
C GLY A 136 -14.21 9.78 15.10
N GLY A 137 -14.45 9.26 13.92
CA GLY A 137 -15.41 8.16 13.69
C GLY A 137 -14.79 6.77 13.77
N TYR A 138 -13.47 6.66 13.94
CA TYR A 138 -12.73 5.40 13.95
C TYR A 138 -12.73 4.73 15.34
N PRO A 139 -12.62 3.39 15.43
CA PRO A 139 -12.36 2.72 16.69
C PRO A 139 -10.95 3.04 17.22
N LEU A 140 -10.82 3.19 18.53
CA LEU A 140 -9.52 3.24 19.19
C LEU A 140 -8.91 1.85 19.23
N VAL A 141 -7.67 1.68 18.77
CA VAL A 141 -7.01 0.38 18.71
C VAL A 141 -5.89 0.25 19.73
N THR A 142 -5.74 -0.97 20.25
CA THR A 142 -4.52 -1.44 20.91
C THR A 142 -4.00 -2.66 20.16
N LEU A 143 -2.79 -2.55 19.61
CA LEU A 143 -2.13 -3.61 18.85
C LEU A 143 -1.03 -4.27 19.68
N PRO A 144 -0.74 -5.57 19.41
CA PRO A 144 0.39 -6.28 19.99
C PRO A 144 1.72 -5.77 19.41
N GLU A 145 2.83 -6.33 19.90
CA GLU A 145 4.17 -6.04 19.36
C GLU A 145 4.29 -6.40 17.88
N ASP A 146 3.76 -7.54 17.46
CA ASP A 146 3.54 -7.87 16.04
C ASP A 146 2.33 -7.08 15.50
N ARG A 147 2.60 -5.84 15.13
CA ARG A 147 1.58 -4.87 14.69
C ARG A 147 0.86 -5.32 13.43
N ALA A 148 1.59 -5.88 12.47
CA ALA A 148 1.03 -6.31 11.18
C ALA A 148 0.02 -7.43 11.38
N ARG A 149 0.34 -8.42 12.23
CA ARG A 149 -0.58 -9.49 12.59
C ARG A 149 -1.79 -8.96 13.34
N GLY A 150 -1.57 -8.12 14.36
CA GLY A 150 -2.67 -7.53 15.13
C GLY A 150 -3.62 -6.70 14.28
N ALA A 151 -3.10 -5.89 13.34
CA ALA A 151 -3.91 -5.10 12.43
C ALA A 151 -4.69 -5.97 11.42
N SER A 152 -4.08 -7.04 10.91
CA SER A 152 -4.77 -8.02 10.07
C SER A 152 -5.93 -8.69 10.80
N ASP A 153 -5.74 -9.04 12.08
CA ASP A 153 -6.79 -9.60 12.91
C ASP A 153 -7.95 -8.61 13.10
N VAL A 154 -7.63 -7.35 13.40
CA VAL A 154 -8.62 -6.27 13.54
C VAL A 154 -9.36 -6.02 12.22
N ALA A 155 -8.64 -6.00 11.09
CA ALA A 155 -9.23 -5.84 9.75
C ALA A 155 -10.22 -6.96 9.44
N SER A 156 -9.87 -8.21 9.78
CA SER A 156 -10.73 -9.38 9.60
C SER A 156 -12.02 -9.28 10.42
N VAL A 157 -11.90 -8.85 11.67
CA VAL A 157 -13.09 -8.64 12.55
C VAL A 157 -13.98 -7.54 11.99
N LEU A 158 -13.43 -6.36 11.73
CA LEU A 158 -14.21 -5.22 11.21
C LEU A 158 -14.83 -5.53 9.84
N GLY A 159 -14.12 -6.30 9.00
CA GLY A 159 -14.64 -6.73 7.69
C GLY A 159 -15.77 -7.77 7.78
N ALA A 160 -15.81 -8.59 8.84
CA ALA A 160 -16.87 -9.57 9.06
C ALA A 160 -18.15 -8.98 9.64
N LEU A 161 -18.03 -7.86 10.40
CA LEU A 161 -19.18 -7.19 11.02
C LEU A 161 -20.04 -6.50 9.95
N ASP A 162 -21.37 -6.55 10.14
CA ASP A 162 -22.29 -5.70 9.40
C ASP A 162 -22.06 -4.22 9.70
N GLU A 163 -22.51 -3.34 8.81
CA GLU A 163 -22.28 -1.89 8.92
C GLU A 163 -22.85 -1.29 10.22
N SER A 164 -23.99 -1.80 10.67
CA SER A 164 -24.64 -1.31 11.89
C SER A 164 -23.85 -1.63 13.15
N THR A 165 -23.31 -2.83 13.23
CA THR A 165 -22.46 -3.28 14.34
C THR A 165 -21.06 -2.64 14.26
N ARG A 166 -20.46 -2.59 13.06
CA ARG A 166 -19.15 -1.98 12.84
C ARG A 166 -19.12 -0.51 13.23
N SER A 167 -20.14 0.26 12.89
CA SER A 167 -20.22 1.69 13.25
C SER A 167 -20.34 1.93 14.76
N GLN A 168 -20.75 0.92 15.53
CA GLN A 168 -20.85 0.98 16.97
C GLN A 168 -19.55 0.61 17.70
N VAL A 169 -18.54 0.07 17.00
CA VAL A 169 -17.25 -0.26 17.63
C VAL A 169 -16.57 1.03 18.06
N SER A 170 -16.28 1.15 19.35
CA SER A 170 -15.58 2.32 19.93
C SER A 170 -14.12 2.05 20.21
N ALA A 171 -13.77 0.84 20.63
CA ALA A 171 -12.41 0.41 20.89
C ALA A 171 -12.23 -1.06 20.52
N ILE A 172 -11.04 -1.42 20.09
CA ILE A 172 -10.70 -2.80 19.71
C ILE A 172 -9.27 -3.12 20.14
N THR A 173 -9.08 -4.28 20.74
CA THR A 173 -7.78 -4.75 21.20
C THR A 173 -7.47 -6.10 20.55
N SER A 174 -6.31 -6.21 19.93
CA SER A 174 -5.73 -7.49 19.51
C SER A 174 -4.51 -7.82 20.36
N THR A 175 -4.43 -9.06 20.80
CA THR A 175 -3.25 -9.60 21.47
C THR A 175 -2.35 -10.40 20.52
N GLY A 176 -2.71 -10.45 19.21
CA GLY A 176 -2.07 -11.29 18.20
C GLY A 176 -2.63 -12.73 18.16
N ASN A 177 -3.45 -13.12 19.10
CA ASN A 177 -4.13 -14.43 19.15
C ASN A 177 -5.63 -14.29 19.40
N GLN A 178 -6.05 -13.22 20.05
CA GLN A 178 -7.45 -12.97 20.38
C GLN A 178 -7.79 -11.50 20.14
N VAL A 179 -9.01 -11.27 19.72
CA VAL A 179 -9.57 -9.94 19.56
C VAL A 179 -10.73 -9.75 20.53
N THR A 180 -10.77 -8.58 21.15
CA THR A 180 -11.87 -8.12 22.00
C THR A 180 -12.20 -6.69 21.60
N PHE A 181 -13.46 -6.32 21.55
CA PHE A 181 -13.84 -4.95 21.24
C PHE A 181 -15.00 -4.46 22.11
N THR A 182 -15.11 -3.16 22.23
CA THR A 182 -16.15 -2.47 22.99
C THR A 182 -17.03 -1.68 22.04
N LEU A 183 -18.32 -1.76 22.24
CA LEU A 183 -19.31 -0.98 21.52
C LEU A 183 -19.52 0.40 22.19
N ARG A 184 -20.03 1.37 21.45
CA ARG A 184 -20.31 2.73 21.95
C ARG A 184 -21.30 2.73 23.14
N GLY A 185 -22.14 1.71 23.26
CA GLY A 185 -23.02 1.51 24.39
C GLY A 185 -22.35 0.94 25.65
N GLY A 186 -21.02 0.72 25.64
CA GLY A 186 -20.26 0.18 26.76
C GLY A 186 -20.21 -1.35 26.82
N GLN A 187 -20.91 -2.04 25.91
CA GLN A 187 -20.87 -3.52 25.88
C GLN A 187 -19.52 -4.02 25.38
N THR A 188 -19.03 -5.08 25.97
CA THR A 188 -17.80 -5.76 25.56
C THR A 188 -18.11 -7.00 24.74
N VAL A 189 -17.42 -7.18 23.64
CA VAL A 189 -17.51 -8.37 22.78
C VAL A 189 -16.18 -9.12 22.81
N LYS A 190 -16.21 -10.36 23.25
CA LYS A 190 -15.09 -11.28 23.17
C LYS A 190 -15.21 -12.06 21.87
N TRP A 191 -14.38 -11.70 20.89
CA TRP A 191 -14.39 -12.32 19.58
C TRP A 191 -13.54 -13.60 19.52
N GLY A 192 -12.41 -13.62 20.24
CA GLY A 192 -11.45 -14.71 20.19
C GLY A 192 -10.58 -14.66 18.94
N THR A 193 -10.39 -15.80 18.29
CA THR A 193 -9.64 -15.94 17.03
C THR A 193 -10.48 -15.50 15.83
N ASN A 194 -9.87 -15.38 14.64
CA ASN A 194 -10.57 -15.06 13.40
C ASN A 194 -11.22 -16.27 12.71
N GLU A 195 -11.14 -17.45 13.29
CA GLU A 195 -11.86 -18.62 12.80
C GLU A 195 -13.36 -18.37 12.83
N ASP A 196 -14.06 -18.84 11.80
CA ASP A 196 -15.52 -18.73 11.66
C ASP A 196 -16.07 -17.29 11.78
N ALA A 197 -15.27 -16.28 11.39
CA ALA A 197 -15.63 -14.87 11.52
C ALA A 197 -17.04 -14.52 10.96
N PRO A 198 -17.48 -15.01 9.78
CA PRO A 198 -18.83 -14.76 9.30
C PRO A 198 -19.94 -15.37 10.18
N GLN A 199 -19.68 -16.51 10.83
CA GLN A 199 -20.65 -17.11 11.74
C GLN A 199 -20.71 -16.31 13.04
N LYS A 200 -19.57 -15.93 13.61
CA LYS A 200 -19.50 -15.09 14.82
C LYS A 200 -20.24 -13.77 14.61
N ALA A 201 -20.05 -13.14 13.45
CA ALA A 201 -20.76 -11.89 13.14
C ALA A 201 -22.28 -12.07 13.14
N ARG A 202 -22.81 -13.14 12.52
CA ARG A 202 -24.25 -13.44 12.52
C ARG A 202 -24.79 -13.72 13.91
N VAL A 203 -24.07 -14.50 14.69
CA VAL A 203 -24.43 -14.82 16.09
C VAL A 203 -24.45 -13.54 16.92
N LEU A 204 -23.41 -12.70 16.82
CA LEU A 204 -23.34 -11.42 17.52
C LEU A 204 -24.50 -10.50 17.16
N ALA A 205 -24.80 -10.33 15.87
CA ALA A 205 -25.92 -9.49 15.40
C ALA A 205 -27.27 -10.00 15.99
N THR A 206 -27.47 -11.31 16.03
CA THR A 206 -28.67 -11.91 16.64
C THR A 206 -28.74 -11.66 18.15
N LEU A 207 -27.62 -11.79 18.86
CA LEU A 207 -27.56 -11.54 20.29
C LEU A 207 -27.81 -10.07 20.61
N LEU A 208 -27.17 -9.15 19.90
CA LEU A 208 -27.37 -7.71 20.09
C LEU A 208 -28.84 -7.27 19.88
N ALA A 209 -29.54 -7.93 18.94
CA ALA A 209 -30.93 -7.62 18.65
C ALA A 209 -31.90 -8.17 19.72
N ASN A 210 -31.59 -9.29 20.38
CA ASN A 210 -32.56 -10.03 21.19
C ASN A 210 -32.18 -10.11 22.68
N VAL A 211 -30.92 -9.87 23.03
CA VAL A 211 -30.42 -10.06 24.42
C VAL A 211 -29.74 -8.78 24.89
N LYS A 212 -30.15 -8.26 26.03
CA LYS A 212 -29.46 -7.15 26.70
C LYS A 212 -28.43 -7.73 27.69
N ALA A 213 -27.16 -7.53 27.38
CA ALA A 213 -26.05 -7.99 28.20
C ALA A 213 -24.93 -6.94 28.24
N THR A 214 -24.04 -7.02 29.18
CA THR A 214 -22.82 -6.20 29.25
C THR A 214 -21.65 -6.83 28.51
N THR A 215 -21.67 -8.16 28.39
CA THR A 215 -20.64 -8.90 27.67
C THR A 215 -21.27 -9.94 26.74
N TYR A 216 -20.77 -10.00 25.54
CA TYR A 216 -21.12 -11.00 24.52
C TYR A 216 -19.87 -11.78 24.17
N ASP A 217 -19.85 -13.06 24.50
CA ASP A 217 -18.74 -13.94 24.14
C ASP A 217 -19.16 -14.80 22.94
N VAL A 218 -18.58 -14.51 21.80
CA VAL A 218 -18.78 -15.23 20.53
C VAL A 218 -17.53 -15.97 20.09
N SER A 219 -16.54 -16.14 20.98
CA SER A 219 -15.30 -16.86 20.69
C SER A 219 -15.57 -18.30 20.24
N ALA A 220 -16.62 -18.91 20.77
CA ALA A 220 -17.15 -20.21 20.35
C ALA A 220 -18.59 -20.01 19.80
N PRO A 221 -18.78 -19.79 18.48
CA PRO A 221 -20.06 -19.35 17.92
C PRO A 221 -21.19 -20.39 18.05
N ASN A 222 -20.86 -21.64 18.28
CA ASN A 222 -21.84 -22.70 18.54
C ASN A 222 -22.35 -22.72 20.00
N HIS A 223 -21.65 -22.06 20.89
CA HIS A 223 -21.98 -21.97 22.33
C HIS A 223 -21.73 -20.56 22.86
N PRO A 224 -22.44 -19.53 22.33
CA PRO A 224 -22.22 -18.17 22.75
C PRO A 224 -22.68 -17.96 24.21
N VAL A 225 -21.99 -17.10 24.93
CA VAL A 225 -22.28 -16.77 26.32
C VAL A 225 -22.54 -15.25 26.45
N THR A 226 -23.51 -14.90 27.28
CA THR A 226 -23.82 -13.49 27.60
C THR A 226 -23.86 -13.31 29.12
N SER A 227 -23.35 -12.17 29.59
CA SER A 227 -23.38 -11.80 31.01
C SER A 227 -23.62 -10.30 31.21
#